data_53f8f47119910fafb9a3be8e9bf6d74c
#
_entry.id   53f8f47119910fafb9a3be8e9bf6d74c
#
_cell.length_a   1.000
_cell.length_b   1.000
_cell.length_c   1.000
_cell.angle_alpha   90.00
_cell.angle_beta   90.00
_cell.angle_gamma   90.00
#
_symmetry.space_group_name_H-M   'P 1'
#
loop_
_entity.id
_entity.type
_entity.pdbx_description
1 polymer ?
#
loop_
_entity_poly.entity_id
_entity_poly.type
_entity_poly.pdbx_seq_one_letter_code
_entity_poly.pdbx_strand_id
1 'polypeptide(L)'
;MAYVALYRRWRPQGFDALVGQDAVRIALSNALTTGRIAHAYLFAGPRGTGKTSTAKILAKALNCEQGPTANPCNECANCQRINDGSSMDVFEIDAASNRGIDEIRDLREKVMFAPVNGRYKVYIIDEVHMLTTEAFNALLKTLEEPPAHIVFILATTEPHKIPATIHSRCQRFDFKRVTNEDIAKRLREVADGSEIRADDEALKLIAIQSDGGMRDALSLLDQCGVMADTVTAETVRNVLGIVGREALRELVRAIGRQDLSAALQLLNRLAEQGKDVRQILTELAEYLRAVLLYKASPGYYEIYLTDTEEAISELAPLFGSDRLMAAEERLHQAMGELRFSARGRITAELCLFDLCRIEGSTIAALMARVEQLEHQVRSGVPLGAANSSCLLYTSDAADDRISV
;
A
#
# COMPACT_ATOMS: atom_id res chain seq x y z
N MET A 1 13.89 -27.00 -15.37
CA MET A 1 14.09 -25.55 -15.55
C MET A 1 13.86 -24.86 -14.22
N ALA A 2 14.62 -23.82 -13.90
CA ALA A 2 14.36 -23.05 -12.67
C ALA A 2 13.01 -22.33 -12.79
N TYR A 3 12.23 -22.33 -11.73
CA TYR A 3 10.94 -21.62 -11.69
C TYR A 3 11.14 -20.11 -11.83
N VAL A 4 10.37 -19.48 -12.71
CA VAL A 4 10.39 -18.04 -12.95
C VAL A 4 9.03 -17.48 -12.56
N ALA A 5 9.01 -16.60 -11.56
CA ALA A 5 7.78 -15.98 -11.06
C ALA A 5 7.00 -15.23 -12.17
N LEU A 6 5.67 -15.27 -12.10
CA LEU A 6 4.78 -14.70 -13.13
C LEU A 6 5.07 -13.23 -13.43
N TYR A 7 5.35 -12.40 -12.39
CA TYR A 7 5.65 -10.99 -12.60
C TYR A 7 6.94 -10.73 -13.39
N ARG A 8 7.87 -11.71 -13.48
CA ARG A 8 9.06 -11.66 -14.33
C ARG A 8 8.77 -12.17 -15.73
N ARG A 9 8.08 -13.32 -15.83
CA ARG A 9 7.73 -13.96 -17.09
C ARG A 9 6.80 -13.09 -17.95
N TRP A 10 5.82 -12.44 -17.33
CA TRP A 10 4.83 -11.58 -17.97
C TRP A 10 5.18 -10.09 -17.94
N ARG A 11 6.46 -9.76 -17.71
CA ARG A 11 6.92 -8.38 -17.75
C ARG A 11 6.72 -7.79 -19.14
N PRO A 12 6.08 -6.60 -19.28
CA PRO A 12 5.84 -5.96 -20.57
C PRO A 12 7.13 -5.81 -21.38
N GLN A 13 7.10 -6.23 -22.63
CA GLN A 13 8.23 -6.18 -23.55
C GLN A 13 8.14 -5.02 -24.55
N GLY A 14 6.98 -4.39 -24.69
CA GLY A 14 6.71 -3.23 -25.53
C GLY A 14 5.75 -2.26 -24.85
N PHE A 15 5.63 -1.06 -25.40
CA PHE A 15 4.72 -0.04 -24.87
C PHE A 15 3.26 -0.47 -24.94
N ASP A 16 2.86 -1.26 -25.94
CA ASP A 16 1.49 -1.75 -26.10
C ASP A 16 1.07 -2.73 -25.00
N ALA A 17 2.02 -3.38 -24.35
CA ALA A 17 1.78 -4.29 -23.24
C ALA A 17 1.67 -3.57 -21.87
N LEU A 18 1.80 -2.25 -21.83
CA LEU A 18 1.64 -1.45 -20.62
C LEU A 18 0.15 -1.26 -20.31
N VAL A 19 -0.28 -1.71 -19.16
CA VAL A 19 -1.67 -1.62 -18.72
C VAL A 19 -1.89 -0.33 -17.93
N GLY A 20 -2.96 0.42 -18.26
CA GLY A 20 -3.42 1.60 -17.49
C GLY A 20 -2.52 2.83 -17.57
N GLN A 21 -1.52 2.87 -18.47
CA GLN A 21 -0.56 3.98 -18.60
C GLN A 21 -0.60 4.65 -19.99
N ASP A 22 -1.79 4.85 -20.56
CA ASP A 22 -1.95 5.34 -21.94
C ASP A 22 -1.29 6.69 -22.19
N ALA A 23 -1.40 7.64 -21.26
CA ALA A 23 -0.78 8.96 -21.40
C ALA A 23 0.75 8.86 -21.51
N VAL A 24 1.38 8.02 -20.68
CA VAL A 24 2.83 7.79 -20.69
C VAL A 24 3.24 7.09 -21.99
N ARG A 25 2.49 6.06 -22.39
CA ARG A 25 2.70 5.31 -23.62
C ARG A 25 2.69 6.21 -24.85
N ILE A 26 1.63 7.03 -25.01
CA ILE A 26 1.47 7.94 -26.14
C ILE A 26 2.60 8.97 -26.18
N ALA A 27 2.91 9.58 -25.05
CA ALA A 27 3.93 10.63 -24.98
C ALA A 27 5.33 10.11 -25.31
N LEU A 28 5.72 8.95 -24.77
CA LEU A 28 7.02 8.31 -25.06
C LEU A 28 7.11 7.83 -26.52
N SER A 29 6.02 7.24 -27.05
CA SER A 29 5.98 6.81 -28.45
C SER A 29 6.11 8.00 -29.40
N ASN A 30 5.44 9.11 -29.12
CA ASN A 30 5.55 10.34 -29.91
C ASN A 30 6.98 10.94 -29.83
N ALA A 31 7.60 10.96 -28.64
CA ALA A 31 8.96 11.45 -28.48
C ALA A 31 9.96 10.65 -29.33
N LEU A 32 9.83 9.32 -29.34
CA LEU A 32 10.65 8.41 -30.13
C LEU A 32 10.42 8.61 -31.63
N THR A 33 9.17 8.71 -32.08
CA THR A 33 8.81 8.87 -33.50
C THR A 33 9.29 10.22 -34.05
N THR A 34 9.22 11.29 -33.24
CA THR A 34 9.65 12.64 -33.64
C THR A 34 11.14 12.91 -33.41
N GLY A 35 11.86 11.96 -32.81
CA GLY A 35 13.28 12.14 -32.47
C GLY A 35 13.54 13.13 -31.33
N ARG A 36 12.51 13.55 -30.59
CA ARG A 36 12.61 14.47 -29.45
C ARG A 36 12.90 13.73 -28.16
N ILE A 37 14.09 13.14 -28.08
CA ILE A 37 14.54 12.34 -26.95
C ILE A 37 15.13 13.29 -25.90
N ALA A 38 14.59 13.27 -24.68
CA ALA A 38 15.15 14.02 -23.56
C ALA A 38 16.39 13.30 -23.00
N HIS A 39 17.35 14.06 -22.47
CA HIS A 39 18.51 13.51 -21.81
C HIS A 39 18.22 12.89 -20.44
N ALA A 40 17.10 13.28 -19.79
CA ALA A 40 16.69 12.76 -18.50
C ALA A 40 15.15 12.65 -18.39
N TYR A 41 14.72 11.52 -17.89
CA TYR A 41 13.32 11.19 -17.60
C TYR A 41 13.14 10.93 -16.11
N LEU A 42 12.04 11.41 -15.53
CA LEU A 42 11.64 11.10 -14.16
C LEU A 42 10.29 10.39 -14.17
N PHE A 43 10.28 9.11 -13.84
CA PHE A 43 9.10 8.28 -13.71
C PHE A 43 8.64 8.23 -12.25
N ALA A 44 7.55 8.91 -11.96
CA ALA A 44 6.99 9.03 -10.61
C ALA A 44 5.66 8.27 -10.49
N GLY A 45 5.42 7.61 -9.38
CA GLY A 45 4.13 6.96 -9.11
C GLY A 45 4.22 5.75 -8.19
N PRO A 46 3.09 5.15 -7.80
CA PRO A 46 3.04 4.05 -6.85
C PRO A 46 3.86 2.83 -7.28
N ARG A 47 4.15 1.96 -6.30
CA ARG A 47 4.86 0.70 -6.57
C ARG A 47 4.02 -0.20 -7.48
N GLY A 48 4.68 -1.02 -8.31
CA GLY A 48 3.99 -2.01 -9.14
C GLY A 48 3.29 -1.46 -10.40
N THR A 49 3.34 -0.14 -10.67
CA THR A 49 2.64 0.51 -11.80
C THR A 49 3.40 0.47 -13.14
N GLY A 50 4.59 -0.16 -13.20
CA GLY A 50 5.32 -0.39 -14.45
C GLY A 50 6.47 0.57 -14.73
N LYS A 51 6.89 1.45 -13.81
CA LYS A 51 8.00 2.41 -14.00
C LYS A 51 9.27 1.78 -14.54
N THR A 52 9.82 0.80 -13.83
CA THR A 52 11.06 0.11 -14.23
C THR A 52 10.89 -0.69 -15.52
N SER A 53 9.69 -1.26 -15.77
CA SER A 53 9.40 -1.94 -17.04
C SER A 53 9.39 -0.95 -18.21
N THR A 54 8.75 0.20 -18.05
CA THR A 54 8.75 1.28 -19.05
C THR A 54 10.15 1.81 -19.29
N ALA A 55 10.98 1.94 -18.25
CA ALA A 55 12.38 2.33 -18.37
C ALA A 55 13.17 1.35 -19.26
N LYS A 56 12.98 0.05 -19.07
CA LYS A 56 13.63 -0.97 -19.92
C LYS A 56 13.09 -0.97 -21.34
N ILE A 57 11.80 -0.76 -21.54
CA ILE A 57 11.21 -0.63 -22.88
C ILE A 57 11.78 0.59 -23.59
N LEU A 58 11.89 1.73 -22.90
CA LEU A 58 12.49 2.94 -23.46
C LEU A 58 13.97 2.72 -23.81
N ALA A 59 14.75 2.05 -22.95
CA ALA A 59 16.15 1.71 -23.23
C ALA A 59 16.27 0.81 -24.48
N LYS A 60 15.38 -0.17 -24.65
CA LYS A 60 15.30 -0.98 -25.87
C LYS A 60 14.90 -0.16 -27.10
N ALA A 61 13.91 0.71 -26.96
CA ALA A 61 13.43 1.59 -28.02
C ALA A 61 14.52 2.51 -28.57
N LEU A 62 15.39 3.02 -27.68
CA LEU A 62 16.54 3.85 -28.02
C LEU A 62 17.65 3.08 -28.70
N ASN A 63 17.93 1.83 -28.28
CA ASN A 63 19.09 1.03 -28.68
C ASN A 63 18.76 -0.11 -29.65
N CYS A 64 17.50 -0.29 -30.04
CA CYS A 64 17.10 -1.27 -31.03
C CYS A 64 17.85 -1.03 -32.36
N GLU A 65 18.26 -2.07 -33.05
CA GLU A 65 18.92 -1.93 -34.36
C GLU A 65 18.06 -1.19 -35.38
N GLN A 66 16.72 -1.34 -35.26
CA GLN A 66 15.71 -0.63 -36.06
C GLN A 66 15.33 0.74 -35.48
N GLY A 67 15.94 1.14 -34.34
CA GLY A 67 15.56 2.35 -33.61
C GLY A 67 16.38 3.59 -33.94
N PRO A 68 16.07 4.72 -33.24
CA PRO A 68 15.03 4.85 -32.21
C PRO A 68 13.63 4.57 -32.74
N THR A 69 12.86 3.77 -32.02
CA THR A 69 11.52 3.33 -32.45
C THR A 69 10.56 3.17 -31.28
N ALA A 70 9.28 3.46 -31.49
CA ALA A 70 8.25 3.18 -30.50
C ALA A 70 8.01 1.67 -30.29
N ASN A 71 8.40 0.84 -31.27
CA ASN A 71 8.16 -0.60 -31.26
C ASN A 71 9.50 -1.35 -31.34
N PRO A 72 10.22 -1.55 -30.21
CA PRO A 72 11.45 -2.33 -30.19
C PRO A 72 11.20 -3.77 -30.62
N CYS A 73 12.05 -4.32 -31.51
CA CYS A 73 11.81 -5.62 -32.12
C CYS A 73 11.88 -6.81 -31.13
N ASN A 74 12.54 -6.66 -29.98
CA ASN A 74 12.79 -7.70 -28.96
C ASN A 74 13.65 -8.91 -29.44
N GLU A 75 14.08 -8.94 -30.70
CA GLU A 75 14.79 -10.05 -31.33
C GLU A 75 16.25 -9.73 -31.62
N CYS A 76 16.60 -8.46 -31.89
CA CYS A 76 17.98 -8.08 -32.17
C CYS A 76 18.90 -8.24 -30.95
N ALA A 77 20.19 -8.32 -31.16
CA ALA A 77 21.19 -8.55 -30.14
C ALA A 77 21.10 -7.51 -28.99
N ASN A 78 20.85 -6.23 -29.30
CA ASN A 78 20.72 -5.19 -28.30
C ASN A 78 19.46 -5.37 -27.44
N CYS A 79 18.30 -5.69 -28.06
CA CYS A 79 17.06 -5.94 -27.33
C CYS A 79 17.18 -7.15 -26.39
N GLN A 80 17.78 -8.24 -26.85
CA GLN A 80 18.00 -9.44 -26.06
C GLN A 80 18.91 -9.17 -24.86
N ARG A 81 20.07 -8.52 -25.08
CA ARG A 81 20.99 -8.17 -23.98
C ARG A 81 20.36 -7.27 -22.93
N ILE A 82 19.49 -6.33 -23.35
CA ILE A 82 18.78 -5.45 -22.41
C ILE A 82 17.75 -6.24 -21.61
N ASN A 83 17.04 -7.19 -22.24
CA ASN A 83 16.09 -8.07 -21.54
C ASN A 83 16.81 -8.95 -20.49
N ASP A 84 17.95 -9.51 -20.85
CA ASP A 84 18.74 -10.41 -19.99
C ASP A 84 19.58 -9.67 -18.95
N GLY A 85 19.67 -8.33 -19.07
CA GLY A 85 20.49 -7.51 -18.17
C GLY A 85 21.99 -7.58 -18.42
N SER A 86 22.42 -8.11 -19.57
CA SER A 86 23.84 -8.27 -19.97
C SER A 86 24.35 -7.14 -20.86
N SER A 87 23.56 -6.09 -21.10
CA SER A 87 23.93 -4.96 -21.92
C SER A 87 25.06 -4.13 -21.28
N MET A 88 26.08 -3.78 -22.06
CA MET A 88 27.15 -2.86 -21.62
C MET A 88 26.77 -1.38 -21.75
N ASP A 89 25.65 -1.09 -22.38
CA ASP A 89 25.18 0.27 -22.64
C ASP A 89 23.90 0.63 -21.84
N VAL A 90 23.33 -0.33 -21.11
CA VAL A 90 22.16 -0.09 -20.24
C VAL A 90 22.48 -0.58 -18.84
N PHE A 91 22.52 0.35 -17.90
CA PHE A 91 22.85 0.10 -16.50
C PHE A 91 21.61 0.29 -15.65
N GLU A 92 21.23 -0.75 -14.89
CA GLU A 92 20.14 -0.69 -13.91
C GLU A 92 20.77 -0.61 -12.52
N ILE A 93 20.50 0.48 -11.81
CA ILE A 93 21.02 0.78 -10.48
C ILE A 93 19.83 0.90 -9.54
N ASP A 94 19.79 0.05 -8.52
CA ASP A 94 18.85 0.19 -7.41
C ASP A 94 19.45 1.11 -6.35
N ALA A 95 18.89 2.32 -6.21
CA ALA A 95 19.35 3.29 -5.24
C ALA A 95 19.10 2.85 -3.78
N ALA A 96 18.22 1.86 -3.54
CA ALA A 96 18.06 1.30 -2.20
C ALA A 96 19.30 0.54 -1.74
N SER A 97 20.00 -0.12 -2.68
CA SER A 97 21.25 -0.87 -2.44
C SER A 97 22.50 -0.02 -2.66
N ASN A 98 22.43 1.01 -3.53
CA ASN A 98 23.56 1.85 -3.96
C ASN A 98 23.27 3.32 -3.65
N ARG A 99 23.27 3.69 -2.36
CA ARG A 99 22.87 5.02 -1.87
C ARG A 99 23.99 6.07 -1.87
N GLY A 100 25.22 5.61 -1.95
CA GLY A 100 26.42 6.41 -1.66
C GLY A 100 26.83 7.36 -2.77
N ILE A 101 27.70 8.30 -2.40
CA ILE A 101 28.28 9.26 -3.33
C ILE A 101 29.29 8.60 -4.26
N ASP A 102 29.97 7.55 -3.80
CA ASP A 102 31.06 6.93 -4.56
C ASP A 102 30.54 6.17 -5.77
N GLU A 103 29.39 5.47 -5.63
CA GLU A 103 28.73 4.81 -6.75
C GLU A 103 28.28 5.81 -7.84
N ILE A 104 27.79 6.99 -7.43
CA ILE A 104 27.41 8.05 -8.38
C ILE A 104 28.62 8.74 -8.99
N ARG A 105 29.75 8.84 -8.27
CA ARG A 105 31.02 9.33 -8.85
C ARG A 105 31.57 8.37 -9.90
N ASP A 106 31.58 7.07 -9.61
CA ASP A 106 31.97 6.04 -10.57
C ASP A 106 31.06 6.05 -11.81
N LEU A 107 29.75 6.25 -11.60
CA LEU A 107 28.80 6.44 -12.70
C LEU A 107 29.20 7.65 -13.55
N ARG A 108 29.52 8.78 -12.92
CA ARG A 108 29.90 10.01 -13.63
C ARG A 108 31.18 9.84 -14.49
N GLU A 109 32.15 9.07 -14.01
CA GLU A 109 33.34 8.76 -14.81
C GLU A 109 32.96 7.89 -16.02
N LYS A 110 32.09 6.90 -15.83
CA LYS A 110 31.62 5.99 -16.89
C LYS A 110 30.74 6.69 -17.94
N VAL A 111 30.05 7.77 -17.56
CA VAL A 111 29.23 8.58 -18.48
C VAL A 111 30.02 9.21 -19.61
N MET A 112 31.31 9.53 -19.40
CA MET A 112 32.15 10.15 -20.40
C MET A 112 32.52 9.24 -21.59
N PHE A 113 32.34 7.92 -21.43
CA PHE A 113 32.68 6.96 -22.48
C PHE A 113 31.51 6.72 -23.43
N ALA A 114 31.76 6.67 -24.72
CA ALA A 114 30.78 6.36 -25.75
C ALA A 114 30.15 4.96 -25.54
N PRO A 115 28.90 4.74 -26.03
CA PRO A 115 28.29 3.41 -26.04
C PRO A 115 29.13 2.41 -26.87
N VAL A 116 29.10 1.14 -26.49
CA VAL A 116 29.85 0.06 -27.12
C VAL A 116 29.08 -0.54 -28.30
N ASN A 117 27.82 -0.85 -28.09
CA ASN A 117 26.96 -1.56 -29.06
C ASN A 117 25.70 -0.77 -29.44
N GLY A 118 25.24 0.08 -28.53
CA GLY A 118 24.04 0.88 -28.70
C GLY A 118 24.28 2.25 -29.32
N ARG A 119 23.19 3.01 -29.50
CA ARG A 119 23.26 4.44 -29.89
C ARG A 119 23.33 5.33 -28.66
N TYR A 120 22.72 4.92 -27.58
CA TYR A 120 22.63 5.63 -26.31
C TYR A 120 23.15 4.76 -25.17
N LYS A 121 23.83 5.39 -24.24
CA LYS A 121 24.14 4.79 -22.96
C LYS A 121 23.08 5.21 -21.96
N VAL A 122 22.32 4.24 -21.43
CA VAL A 122 21.12 4.48 -20.62
C VAL A 122 21.39 4.07 -19.18
N TYR A 123 21.14 4.99 -18.26
CA TYR A 123 21.22 4.75 -16.83
C TYR A 123 19.83 4.77 -16.22
N ILE A 124 19.35 3.62 -15.78
CA ILE A 124 18.09 3.44 -15.07
C ILE A 124 18.40 3.42 -13.59
N ILE A 125 17.97 4.45 -12.85
CA ILE A 125 18.14 4.53 -11.39
C ILE A 125 16.76 4.34 -10.76
N ASP A 126 16.56 3.16 -10.19
CA ASP A 126 15.29 2.82 -9.50
C ASP A 126 15.33 3.27 -8.04
N GLU A 127 14.17 3.63 -7.51
CA GLU A 127 13.96 4.21 -6.17
C GLU A 127 14.94 5.37 -5.86
N VAL A 128 15.11 6.25 -6.85
CA VAL A 128 16.11 7.33 -6.81
C VAL A 128 16.00 8.24 -5.58
N HIS A 129 14.83 8.32 -4.93
CA HIS A 129 14.63 9.05 -3.67
C HIS A 129 15.45 8.51 -2.49
N MET A 130 16.05 7.31 -2.63
CA MET A 130 16.91 6.70 -1.63
C MET A 130 18.36 7.19 -1.68
N LEU A 131 18.74 7.94 -2.73
CA LEU A 131 20.07 8.54 -2.84
C LEU A 131 20.30 9.58 -1.75
N THR A 132 21.54 9.70 -1.27
CA THR A 132 21.93 10.76 -0.36
C THR A 132 21.92 12.13 -1.05
N THR A 133 21.88 13.22 -0.28
CA THR A 133 21.94 14.58 -0.82
C THR A 133 23.21 14.83 -1.61
N GLU A 134 24.34 14.28 -1.15
CA GLU A 134 25.64 14.37 -1.82
C GLU A 134 25.65 13.63 -3.16
N ALA A 135 24.98 12.46 -3.23
CA ALA A 135 24.81 11.69 -4.46
C ALA A 135 23.93 12.45 -5.47
N PHE A 136 22.85 13.07 -5.04
CA PHE A 136 22.06 13.96 -5.90
C PHE A 136 22.90 15.13 -6.45
N ASN A 137 23.68 15.79 -5.60
CA ASN A 137 24.55 16.89 -6.02
C ASN A 137 25.63 16.45 -7.03
N ALA A 138 26.15 15.23 -6.88
CA ALA A 138 27.08 14.66 -7.86
C ALA A 138 26.43 14.41 -9.23
N LEU A 139 25.15 13.98 -9.24
CA LEU A 139 24.37 13.73 -10.43
C LEU A 139 23.99 15.02 -11.17
N LEU A 140 23.73 16.13 -10.43
CA LEU A 140 23.31 17.43 -11.01
C LEU A 140 24.25 17.91 -12.12
N LYS A 141 25.57 17.81 -11.92
CA LYS A 141 26.56 18.27 -12.92
C LYS A 141 26.39 17.56 -14.27
N THR A 142 26.08 16.25 -14.23
CA THR A 142 25.86 15.46 -15.44
C THR A 142 24.51 15.71 -16.07
N LEU A 143 23.50 16.07 -15.28
CA LEU A 143 22.16 16.44 -15.76
C LEU A 143 22.13 17.85 -16.36
N GLU A 144 23.04 18.74 -15.95
CA GLU A 144 23.16 20.10 -16.52
C GLU A 144 23.84 20.11 -17.89
N GLU A 145 24.92 19.34 -18.03
CA GLU A 145 25.69 19.25 -19.26
C GLU A 145 25.87 17.78 -19.68
N PRO A 146 24.77 17.12 -20.08
CA PRO A 146 24.79 15.71 -20.44
C PRO A 146 25.48 15.51 -21.79
N PRO A 147 26.40 14.51 -21.95
CA PRO A 147 26.86 14.11 -23.26
C PRO A 147 25.70 13.65 -24.15
N ALA A 148 25.75 13.93 -25.45
CA ALA A 148 24.65 13.70 -26.38
C ALA A 148 24.20 12.22 -26.49
N HIS A 149 25.05 11.29 -26.09
CA HIS A 149 24.79 9.86 -26.14
C HIS A 149 24.23 9.29 -24.83
N ILE A 150 24.00 10.13 -23.81
CA ILE A 150 23.53 9.69 -22.47
C ILE A 150 22.05 9.95 -22.31
N VAL A 151 21.35 8.97 -21.73
CA VAL A 151 19.97 9.12 -21.29
C VAL A 151 19.83 8.59 -19.86
N PHE A 152 19.35 9.44 -18.95
CA PHE A 152 18.99 9.06 -17.59
C PHE A 152 17.50 8.75 -17.49
N ILE A 153 17.16 7.67 -16.78
CA ILE A 153 15.78 7.33 -16.45
C ILE A 153 15.72 7.11 -14.92
N LEU A 154 15.18 8.10 -14.21
CA LEU A 154 15.05 8.10 -12.78
C LEU A 154 13.64 7.59 -12.42
N ALA A 155 13.51 6.55 -11.60
CA ALA A 155 12.24 6.04 -11.16
C ALA A 155 12.08 6.23 -9.64
N THR A 156 10.88 6.64 -9.18
CA THR A 156 10.60 6.87 -7.76
C THR A 156 9.17 6.57 -7.40
N THR A 157 8.97 6.05 -6.19
CA THR A 157 7.66 5.95 -5.54
C THR A 157 7.33 7.21 -4.73
N GLU A 158 8.33 8.02 -4.38
CA GLU A 158 8.17 9.20 -3.51
C GLU A 158 8.71 10.47 -4.20
N PRO A 159 7.96 11.04 -5.16
CA PRO A 159 8.42 12.21 -5.92
C PRO A 159 8.65 13.45 -5.05
N HIS A 160 7.97 13.57 -3.91
CA HIS A 160 8.14 14.69 -2.99
C HIS A 160 9.51 14.71 -2.29
N LYS A 161 10.22 13.58 -2.24
CA LYS A 161 11.58 13.51 -1.70
C LYS A 161 12.68 13.87 -2.70
N ILE A 162 12.33 14.06 -3.98
CA ILE A 162 13.29 14.43 -5.02
C ILE A 162 13.53 15.95 -4.98
N PRO A 163 14.79 16.42 -4.98
CA PRO A 163 15.10 17.84 -5.01
C PRO A 163 14.50 18.54 -6.24
N ALA A 164 14.01 19.77 -6.06
CA ALA A 164 13.44 20.59 -7.13
C ALA A 164 14.44 20.83 -8.27
N THR A 165 15.75 20.88 -7.96
CA THR A 165 16.84 21.00 -8.93
C THR A 165 16.95 19.84 -9.90
N ILE A 166 16.60 18.62 -9.48
CA ILE A 166 16.50 17.44 -10.34
C ILE A 166 15.22 17.50 -11.17
N HIS A 167 14.07 17.83 -10.53
CA HIS A 167 12.79 17.96 -11.22
C HIS A 167 12.86 18.90 -12.42
N SER A 168 13.53 20.05 -12.28
CA SER A 168 13.64 21.07 -13.35
C SER A 168 14.45 20.63 -14.56
N ARG A 169 15.24 19.56 -14.44
CA ARG A 169 16.13 19.04 -15.49
C ARG A 169 15.65 17.72 -16.12
N CYS A 170 14.56 17.16 -15.60
CA CYS A 170 14.00 15.90 -16.07
C CYS A 170 12.63 16.11 -16.72
N GLN A 171 12.36 15.37 -17.79
CA GLN A 171 11.01 15.25 -18.29
C GLN A 171 10.21 14.29 -17.38
N ARG A 172 9.23 14.81 -16.65
CA ARG A 172 8.44 14.05 -15.68
C ARG A 172 7.28 13.32 -16.34
N PHE A 173 7.07 12.07 -15.90
CA PHE A 173 5.95 11.21 -16.26
C PHE A 173 5.34 10.61 -14.99
N ASP A 174 4.05 10.87 -14.78
CA ASP A 174 3.33 10.40 -13.62
C ASP A 174 2.56 9.11 -13.96
N PHE A 175 2.96 8.02 -13.31
CA PHE A 175 2.33 6.71 -13.41
C PHE A 175 1.16 6.64 -12.41
N LYS A 176 -0.01 6.27 -12.90
CA LYS A 176 -1.22 6.15 -12.10
C LYS A 176 -1.39 4.71 -11.60
N ARG A 177 -2.17 4.55 -10.54
CA ARG A 177 -2.68 3.23 -10.14
C ARG A 177 -3.47 2.64 -11.30
N VAL A 178 -3.28 1.35 -11.55
CA VAL A 178 -4.06 0.62 -12.56
C VAL A 178 -5.45 0.35 -12.00
N THR A 179 -6.48 0.44 -12.82
CA THR A 179 -7.85 0.17 -12.37
C THR A 179 -8.03 -1.31 -12.04
N ASN A 180 -8.93 -1.63 -11.11
CA ASN A 180 -9.21 -3.02 -10.75
C ASN A 180 -9.71 -3.85 -11.95
N GLU A 181 -10.44 -3.20 -12.87
CA GLU A 181 -10.93 -3.85 -14.09
C GLU A 181 -9.79 -4.23 -15.03
N ASP A 182 -8.85 -3.31 -15.27
CA ASP A 182 -7.68 -3.55 -16.12
C ASP A 182 -6.75 -4.61 -15.51
N ILE A 183 -6.58 -4.60 -14.16
CA ILE A 183 -5.81 -5.63 -13.46
C ILE A 183 -6.50 -7.00 -13.62
N ALA A 184 -7.79 -7.10 -13.35
CA ALA A 184 -8.54 -8.36 -13.46
C ALA A 184 -8.48 -8.92 -14.89
N LYS A 185 -8.64 -8.06 -15.91
CA LYS A 185 -8.48 -8.44 -17.31
C LYS A 185 -7.08 -8.99 -17.61
N ARG A 186 -6.04 -8.28 -17.15
CA ARG A 186 -4.66 -8.73 -17.35
C ARG A 186 -4.35 -10.02 -16.61
N LEU A 187 -4.88 -10.19 -15.39
CA LEU A 187 -4.75 -11.43 -14.63
C LEU A 187 -5.39 -12.62 -15.36
N ARG A 188 -6.54 -12.43 -16.02
CA ARG A 188 -7.17 -13.47 -16.84
C ARG A 188 -6.25 -13.89 -17.99
N GLU A 189 -5.72 -12.92 -18.76
CA GLU A 189 -4.78 -13.21 -19.85
C GLU A 189 -3.55 -14.00 -19.36
N VAL A 190 -3.02 -13.63 -18.19
CA VAL A 190 -1.85 -14.30 -17.59
C VAL A 190 -2.21 -15.69 -17.08
N ALA A 191 -3.36 -15.86 -16.44
CA ALA A 191 -3.83 -17.15 -15.94
C ALA A 191 -4.02 -18.15 -17.10
N ASP A 192 -4.71 -17.72 -18.16
CA ASP A 192 -4.95 -18.54 -19.36
C ASP A 192 -3.63 -18.91 -20.05
N GLY A 193 -2.72 -17.94 -20.21
CA GLY A 193 -1.41 -18.18 -20.83
C GLY A 193 -0.39 -18.93 -19.96
N SER A 194 -0.69 -19.12 -18.67
CA SER A 194 0.14 -19.87 -17.71
C SER A 194 -0.52 -21.17 -17.24
N GLU A 195 -1.65 -21.55 -17.85
CA GLU A 195 -2.43 -22.76 -17.51
C GLU A 195 -2.91 -22.79 -16.04
N ILE A 196 -3.11 -21.61 -15.44
CA ILE A 196 -3.65 -21.46 -14.08
C ILE A 196 -5.17 -21.35 -14.18
N ARG A 197 -5.88 -22.31 -13.59
CA ARG A 197 -7.34 -22.23 -13.49
C ARG A 197 -7.70 -21.24 -12.39
N ALA A 198 -8.45 -20.21 -12.72
CA ALA A 198 -8.86 -19.18 -11.76
C ALA A 198 -10.28 -18.72 -12.05
N ASP A 199 -11.07 -18.53 -11.01
CA ASP A 199 -12.41 -17.97 -11.10
C ASP A 199 -12.34 -16.44 -11.28
N ASP A 200 -13.33 -15.85 -11.95
CA ASP A 200 -13.40 -14.39 -12.17
C ASP A 200 -13.53 -13.62 -10.85
N GLU A 201 -14.22 -14.20 -9.86
CA GLU A 201 -14.34 -13.61 -8.52
C GLU A 201 -12.99 -13.58 -7.81
N ALA A 202 -12.19 -14.63 -7.93
CA ALA A 202 -10.83 -14.69 -7.40
C ALA A 202 -9.93 -13.61 -8.02
N LEU A 203 -9.96 -13.46 -9.36
CA LEU A 203 -9.17 -12.46 -10.05
C LEU A 203 -9.57 -11.02 -9.69
N LYS A 204 -10.87 -10.77 -9.51
CA LYS A 204 -11.37 -9.47 -9.01
C LYS A 204 -10.89 -9.20 -7.59
N LEU A 205 -10.90 -10.20 -6.72
CA LEU A 205 -10.42 -10.07 -5.33
C LEU A 205 -8.92 -9.77 -5.31
N ILE A 206 -8.12 -10.46 -6.12
CA ILE A 206 -6.69 -10.19 -6.29
C ILE A 206 -6.46 -8.74 -6.78
N ALA A 207 -7.25 -8.29 -7.76
CA ALA A 207 -7.15 -6.93 -8.30
C ALA A 207 -7.41 -5.86 -7.23
N ILE A 208 -8.44 -6.04 -6.40
CA ILE A 208 -8.76 -5.13 -5.29
C ILE A 208 -7.61 -5.10 -4.28
N GLN A 209 -7.11 -6.25 -3.88
CA GLN A 209 -6.07 -6.37 -2.86
C GLN A 209 -4.68 -5.89 -3.32
N SER A 210 -4.45 -5.78 -4.62
CA SER A 210 -3.19 -5.29 -5.19
C SER A 210 -3.05 -3.76 -5.20
N ASP A 211 -4.08 -3.02 -4.79
CA ASP A 211 -4.09 -1.56 -4.63
C ASP A 211 -3.53 -0.82 -5.88
N GLY A 212 -3.89 -1.29 -7.07
CA GLY A 212 -3.46 -0.72 -8.35
C GLY A 212 -2.05 -1.09 -8.78
N GLY A 213 -1.38 -2.04 -8.09
CA GLY A 213 -0.04 -2.54 -8.40
C GLY A 213 -0.07 -3.84 -9.21
N MET A 214 0.19 -3.80 -10.51
CA MET A 214 0.20 -4.99 -11.38
C MET A 214 1.22 -6.05 -10.93
N ARG A 215 2.39 -5.63 -10.41
CA ARG A 215 3.41 -6.56 -9.91
C ARG A 215 2.93 -7.35 -8.71
N ASP A 216 2.25 -6.68 -7.79
CA ASP A 216 1.74 -7.28 -6.57
C ASP A 216 0.56 -8.21 -6.90
N ALA A 217 -0.30 -7.82 -7.86
CA ALA A 217 -1.37 -8.68 -8.39
C ALA A 217 -0.84 -9.98 -9.02
N LEU A 218 0.18 -9.89 -9.87
CA LEU A 218 0.81 -11.07 -10.49
C LEU A 218 1.50 -11.97 -9.46
N SER A 219 2.14 -11.37 -8.44
CA SER A 219 2.78 -12.13 -7.36
C SER A 219 1.76 -12.89 -6.52
N LEU A 220 0.60 -12.27 -6.28
CA LEU A 220 -0.49 -12.90 -5.53
C LEU A 220 -1.15 -14.04 -6.32
N LEU A 221 -1.39 -13.84 -7.64
CA LEU A 221 -1.89 -14.91 -8.51
C LEU A 221 -0.92 -16.10 -8.53
N ASP A 222 0.37 -15.83 -8.57
CA ASP A 222 1.43 -16.83 -8.55
C ASP A 222 1.40 -17.66 -7.26
N GLN A 223 1.28 -17.01 -6.11
CA GLN A 223 1.17 -17.68 -4.82
C GLN A 223 -0.09 -18.54 -4.71
N CYS A 224 -1.23 -18.01 -5.20
CA CYS A 224 -2.49 -18.77 -5.21
C CYS A 224 -2.42 -20.01 -6.12
N GLY A 225 -1.79 -19.88 -7.30
CA GLY A 225 -1.62 -20.96 -8.26
C GLY A 225 -0.69 -22.10 -7.78
N VAL A 226 0.23 -21.79 -6.83
CA VAL A 226 1.06 -22.83 -6.19
C VAL A 226 0.28 -23.58 -5.09
N MET A 227 -0.70 -22.93 -4.44
CA MET A 227 -1.44 -23.50 -3.31
C MET A 227 -2.63 -24.37 -3.72
N ALA A 228 -3.20 -24.17 -4.91
CA ALA A 228 -4.40 -24.87 -5.35
C ALA A 228 -4.42 -25.08 -6.86
N ASP A 229 -4.97 -26.20 -7.32
CA ASP A 229 -5.17 -26.51 -8.75
C ASP A 229 -6.14 -25.53 -9.43
N THR A 230 -7.05 -24.95 -8.65
CA THR A 230 -7.99 -23.93 -9.10
C THR A 230 -8.00 -22.78 -8.08
N VAL A 231 -7.71 -21.58 -8.53
CA VAL A 231 -7.70 -20.37 -7.72
C VAL A 231 -9.12 -19.85 -7.56
N THR A 232 -9.70 -20.08 -6.39
CA THR A 232 -11.02 -19.59 -5.99
C THR A 232 -10.89 -18.36 -5.09
N ALA A 233 -11.98 -17.61 -4.87
CA ALA A 233 -11.99 -16.50 -3.92
C ALA A 233 -11.60 -16.95 -2.49
N GLU A 234 -11.92 -18.18 -2.12
CA GLU A 234 -11.51 -18.76 -0.84
C GLU A 234 -10.00 -18.99 -0.77
N THR A 235 -9.40 -19.54 -1.84
CA THR A 235 -7.93 -19.68 -1.96
C THR A 235 -7.24 -18.35 -1.77
N VAL A 236 -7.72 -17.29 -2.43
CA VAL A 236 -7.16 -15.93 -2.29
C VAL A 236 -7.25 -15.42 -0.86
N ARG A 237 -8.42 -15.58 -0.20
CA ARG A 237 -8.59 -15.17 1.20
C ARG A 237 -7.65 -15.92 2.14
N ASN A 238 -7.41 -17.21 1.88
CA ASN A 238 -6.48 -18.02 2.68
C ASN A 238 -5.03 -17.58 2.50
N VAL A 239 -4.58 -17.33 1.26
CA VAL A 239 -3.23 -16.85 0.96
C VAL A 239 -2.97 -15.49 1.59
N LEU A 240 -3.92 -14.58 1.52
CA LEU A 240 -3.83 -13.24 2.09
C LEU A 240 -4.00 -13.20 3.61
N GLY A 241 -4.44 -14.31 4.22
CA GLY A 241 -4.79 -14.31 5.63
C GLY A 241 -6.01 -13.47 5.98
N ILE A 242 -6.84 -13.11 4.98
CA ILE A 242 -8.06 -12.31 5.17
C ILE A 242 -8.99 -12.99 6.16
N VAL A 243 -9.57 -12.20 7.06
CA VAL A 243 -10.56 -12.67 8.02
C VAL A 243 -11.89 -12.92 7.28
N GLY A 244 -12.57 -14.02 7.60
CA GLY A 244 -13.88 -14.29 7.01
C GLY A 244 -14.91 -13.22 7.42
N ARG A 245 -15.76 -12.78 6.47
CA ARG A 245 -16.79 -11.76 6.71
C ARG A 245 -17.64 -12.05 7.95
N GLU A 246 -17.99 -13.33 8.17
CA GLU A 246 -18.79 -13.73 9.33
C GLU A 246 -18.05 -13.48 10.64
N ALA A 247 -16.77 -13.84 10.73
CA ALA A 247 -15.96 -13.60 11.92
C ALA A 247 -15.79 -12.10 12.21
N LEU A 248 -15.64 -11.26 11.16
CA LEU A 248 -15.63 -9.81 11.30
C LEU A 248 -16.96 -9.26 11.79
N ARG A 249 -18.10 -9.75 11.24
CA ARG A 249 -19.44 -9.39 11.72
C ARG A 249 -19.62 -9.71 13.21
N GLU A 250 -19.21 -10.92 13.62
CA GLU A 250 -19.24 -11.32 15.03
C GLU A 250 -18.40 -10.39 15.89
N LEU A 251 -17.20 -10.03 15.43
CA LEU A 251 -16.29 -9.14 16.17
C LEU A 251 -16.88 -7.73 16.29
N VAL A 252 -17.39 -7.17 15.18
CA VAL A 252 -18.06 -5.86 15.19
C VAL A 252 -19.31 -5.88 16.07
N ARG A 253 -20.10 -6.97 16.04
CA ARG A 253 -21.26 -7.14 16.90
C ARG A 253 -20.88 -7.19 18.38
N ALA A 254 -19.81 -7.91 18.73
CA ALA A 254 -19.29 -7.97 20.10
C ALA A 254 -18.85 -6.60 20.60
N ILE A 255 -18.10 -5.84 19.78
CA ILE A 255 -17.67 -4.47 20.09
C ILE A 255 -18.91 -3.56 20.24
N GLY A 256 -19.88 -3.65 19.33
CA GLY A 256 -21.12 -2.86 19.37
C GLY A 256 -21.89 -3.08 20.65
N ARG A 257 -21.96 -4.31 21.13
CA ARG A 257 -22.62 -4.71 22.38
C ARG A 257 -21.76 -4.51 23.64
N GLN A 258 -20.53 -4.01 23.49
CA GLN A 258 -19.55 -3.85 24.57
C GLN A 258 -19.18 -5.17 25.27
N ASP A 259 -19.29 -6.29 24.56
CA ASP A 259 -18.93 -7.61 25.07
C ASP A 259 -17.43 -7.88 24.81
N LEU A 260 -16.62 -7.41 25.75
CA LEU A 260 -15.17 -7.59 25.70
C LEU A 260 -14.77 -9.08 25.72
N SER A 261 -15.50 -9.91 26.46
CA SER A 261 -15.18 -11.34 26.56
C SER A 261 -15.33 -12.04 25.21
N ALA A 262 -16.45 -11.80 24.51
CA ALA A 262 -16.68 -12.32 23.17
C ALA A 262 -15.64 -11.79 22.16
N ALA A 263 -15.32 -10.50 22.21
CA ALA A 263 -14.34 -9.88 21.31
C ALA A 263 -12.93 -10.51 21.48
N LEU A 264 -12.46 -10.70 22.72
CA LEU A 264 -11.18 -11.33 23.01
C LEU A 264 -11.14 -12.81 22.61
N GLN A 265 -12.22 -13.56 22.82
CA GLN A 265 -12.32 -14.97 22.40
C GLN A 265 -12.26 -15.10 20.88
N LEU A 266 -12.92 -14.20 20.14
CA LEU A 266 -12.87 -14.15 18.68
C LEU A 266 -11.45 -13.81 18.16
N LEU A 267 -10.81 -12.79 18.74
CA LEU A 267 -9.42 -12.45 18.40
C LEU A 267 -8.49 -13.66 18.61
N ASN A 268 -8.66 -14.35 19.74
CA ASN A 268 -7.89 -15.55 20.07
C ASN A 268 -8.08 -16.65 19.03
N ARG A 269 -9.32 -16.96 18.69
CA ARG A 269 -9.66 -17.97 17.68
C ARG A 269 -9.03 -17.64 16.33
N LEU A 270 -9.11 -16.39 15.90
CA LEU A 270 -8.51 -15.94 14.64
C LEU A 270 -6.99 -16.05 14.66
N ALA A 271 -6.35 -15.69 15.77
CA ALA A 271 -4.90 -15.81 15.93
C ALA A 271 -4.45 -17.28 15.95
N GLU A 272 -5.20 -18.19 16.57
CA GLU A 272 -4.96 -19.65 16.55
C GLU A 272 -5.11 -20.26 15.16
N GLN A 273 -5.97 -19.67 14.32
CA GLN A 273 -6.11 -20.01 12.89
C GLN A 273 -4.97 -19.46 12.02
N GLY A 274 -3.98 -18.80 12.62
CA GLY A 274 -2.82 -18.26 11.92
C GLY A 274 -3.07 -16.91 11.24
N LYS A 275 -4.18 -16.22 11.54
CA LYS A 275 -4.44 -14.87 10.99
C LYS A 275 -3.51 -13.84 11.63
N ASP A 276 -2.98 -12.94 10.80
CA ASP A 276 -2.14 -11.83 11.28
C ASP A 276 -3.00 -10.82 12.05
N VAL A 277 -2.57 -10.51 13.26
CA VAL A 277 -3.27 -9.58 14.15
C VAL A 277 -3.41 -8.18 13.54
N ARG A 278 -2.39 -7.73 12.79
CA ARG A 278 -2.45 -6.46 12.07
C ARG A 278 -3.55 -6.49 11.00
N GLN A 279 -3.64 -7.60 10.26
CA GLN A 279 -4.65 -7.77 9.24
C GLN A 279 -6.06 -7.75 9.85
N ILE A 280 -6.24 -8.42 11.01
CA ILE A 280 -7.53 -8.39 11.75
C ILE A 280 -7.93 -6.95 12.09
N LEU A 281 -7.01 -6.14 12.64
CA LEU A 281 -7.33 -4.74 12.98
C LEU A 281 -7.56 -3.87 11.75
N THR A 282 -6.85 -4.11 10.65
CA THR A 282 -7.05 -3.38 9.39
C THR A 282 -8.45 -3.64 8.82
N GLU A 283 -8.86 -4.91 8.75
CA GLU A 283 -10.17 -5.28 8.23
C GLU A 283 -11.31 -4.85 9.18
N LEU A 284 -11.04 -4.83 10.50
CA LEU A 284 -11.97 -4.28 11.48
C LEU A 284 -12.20 -2.78 11.26
N ALA A 285 -11.12 -2.01 11.01
CA ALA A 285 -11.22 -0.59 10.69
C ALA A 285 -12.01 -0.37 9.39
N GLU A 286 -11.71 -1.11 8.32
CA GLU A 286 -12.47 -1.02 7.08
C GLU A 286 -13.96 -1.32 7.28
N TYR A 287 -14.27 -2.29 8.15
CA TYR A 287 -15.66 -2.64 8.44
C TYR A 287 -16.40 -1.54 9.24
N LEU A 288 -15.77 -0.98 10.29
CA LEU A 288 -16.34 0.12 11.07
C LEU A 288 -16.51 1.39 10.22
N ARG A 289 -15.54 1.67 9.31
CA ARG A 289 -15.65 2.73 8.31
C ARG A 289 -16.87 2.50 7.40
N ALA A 290 -17.12 1.28 6.94
CA ALA A 290 -18.30 0.98 6.12
C ALA A 290 -19.60 1.24 6.89
N VAL A 291 -19.68 0.87 8.18
CA VAL A 291 -20.81 1.17 9.05
C VAL A 291 -21.00 2.69 9.23
N LEU A 292 -19.90 3.45 9.39
CA LEU A 292 -19.95 4.92 9.50
C LEU A 292 -20.46 5.57 8.21
N LEU A 293 -19.96 5.12 7.05
CA LEU A 293 -20.39 5.61 5.73
C LEU A 293 -21.87 5.28 5.48
N TYR A 294 -22.35 4.09 5.85
CA TYR A 294 -23.75 3.71 5.75
C TYR A 294 -24.66 4.66 6.57
N LYS A 295 -24.23 5.02 7.78
CA LYS A 295 -24.98 5.98 8.62
C LYS A 295 -25.02 7.38 8.03
N ALA A 296 -23.93 7.81 7.38
CA ALA A 296 -23.83 9.14 6.79
C ALA A 296 -24.51 9.24 5.41
N SER A 297 -24.42 8.21 4.59
CA SER A 297 -24.93 8.17 3.21
C SER A 297 -25.30 6.75 2.82
N PRO A 298 -26.52 6.29 3.15
CA PRO A 298 -27.00 4.98 2.69
C PRO A 298 -26.99 4.91 1.16
N GLY A 299 -26.49 3.78 0.61
CA GLY A 299 -26.37 3.59 -0.84
C GLY A 299 -25.01 4.04 -1.45
N TYR A 300 -24.06 4.50 -0.66
CA TYR A 300 -22.72 4.76 -1.15
C TYR A 300 -22.02 3.45 -1.55
N TYR A 301 -21.58 3.34 -2.82
CA TYR A 301 -21.16 2.07 -3.43
C TYR A 301 -19.97 1.36 -2.74
N GLU A 302 -19.07 2.10 -2.08
CA GLU A 302 -17.91 1.52 -1.39
C GLU A 302 -18.31 0.63 -0.19
N ILE A 303 -19.50 0.82 0.36
CA ILE A 303 -20.03 0.01 1.47
C ILE A 303 -20.13 -1.45 1.06
N TYR A 304 -20.57 -1.70 -0.16
CA TYR A 304 -20.76 -3.06 -0.71
C TYR A 304 -19.46 -3.83 -0.98
N LEU A 305 -18.33 -3.15 -0.97
CA LEU A 305 -17.02 -3.81 -1.08
C LEU A 305 -16.68 -4.59 0.20
N THR A 306 -17.19 -4.11 1.35
CA THR A 306 -16.91 -4.70 2.66
C THR A 306 -17.86 -5.86 2.95
N ASP A 307 -19.18 -5.60 2.88
CA ASP A 307 -20.22 -6.59 3.16
C ASP A 307 -21.55 -6.27 2.47
N THR A 308 -22.59 -7.13 2.68
CA THR A 308 -23.95 -6.88 2.18
C THR A 308 -24.60 -5.73 2.95
N GLU A 309 -25.50 -5.02 2.29
CA GLU A 309 -26.23 -3.89 2.91
C GLU A 309 -27.04 -4.33 4.13
N GLU A 310 -27.66 -5.52 4.06
CA GLU A 310 -28.44 -6.07 5.16
C GLU A 310 -27.57 -6.28 6.41
N ALA A 311 -26.35 -6.84 6.23
CA ALA A 311 -25.42 -7.08 7.34
C ALA A 311 -24.95 -5.78 8.00
N ILE A 312 -24.65 -4.76 7.18
CA ILE A 312 -24.21 -3.46 7.68
C ILE A 312 -25.37 -2.71 8.36
N SER A 313 -26.58 -2.79 7.78
CA SER A 313 -27.79 -2.17 8.35
C SER A 313 -28.18 -2.77 9.70
N GLU A 314 -27.95 -4.08 9.92
CA GLU A 314 -28.15 -4.75 11.20
C GLU A 314 -27.20 -4.23 12.30
N LEU A 315 -25.94 -3.94 11.92
CA LEU A 315 -24.89 -3.52 12.85
C LEU A 315 -24.89 -2.01 13.14
N ALA A 316 -25.37 -1.21 12.21
CA ALA A 316 -25.36 0.25 12.31
C ALA A 316 -26.07 0.81 13.56
N PRO A 317 -27.20 0.27 14.05
CA PRO A 317 -27.83 0.74 15.27
C PRO A 317 -27.02 0.53 16.54
N LEU A 318 -26.07 -0.39 16.56
CA LEU A 318 -25.22 -0.70 17.72
C LEU A 318 -24.20 0.40 18.04
N PHE A 319 -23.98 1.34 17.12
CA PHE A 319 -22.98 2.36 17.24
C PHE A 319 -23.54 3.77 17.04
N GLY A 320 -23.12 4.72 17.88
CA GLY A 320 -23.23 6.15 17.60
C GLY A 320 -22.15 6.59 16.59
N SER A 321 -22.40 7.65 15.81
CA SER A 321 -21.41 8.15 14.84
C SER A 321 -20.12 8.61 15.53
N ASP A 322 -20.24 9.30 16.70
CA ASP A 322 -19.09 9.75 17.48
C ASP A 322 -18.24 8.57 17.99
N ARG A 323 -18.93 7.49 18.41
CA ARG A 323 -18.27 6.26 18.85
C ARG A 323 -17.51 5.59 17.71
N LEU A 324 -18.07 5.55 16.49
CA LEU A 324 -17.39 5.02 15.31
C LEU A 324 -16.16 5.84 14.96
N MET A 325 -16.23 7.18 14.98
CA MET A 325 -15.08 8.04 14.72
C MET A 325 -13.96 7.81 15.75
N ALA A 326 -14.29 7.75 17.03
CA ALA A 326 -13.31 7.47 18.08
C ALA A 326 -12.71 6.05 17.97
N ALA A 327 -13.50 5.08 17.55
CA ALA A 327 -13.05 3.71 17.31
C ALA A 327 -12.06 3.64 16.13
N GLU A 328 -12.34 4.37 15.04
CA GLU A 328 -11.44 4.49 13.90
C GLU A 328 -10.10 5.13 14.30
N GLU A 329 -10.13 6.22 15.06
CA GLU A 329 -8.92 6.88 15.55
C GLU A 329 -8.07 5.93 16.40
N ARG A 330 -8.71 5.18 17.32
CA ARG A 330 -8.03 4.20 18.16
C ARG A 330 -7.43 3.05 17.36
N LEU A 331 -8.12 2.55 16.34
CA LEU A 331 -7.61 1.52 15.43
C LEU A 331 -6.39 2.01 14.64
N HIS A 332 -6.43 3.21 14.08
CA HIS A 332 -5.31 3.80 13.37
C HIS A 332 -4.08 3.97 14.28
N GLN A 333 -4.28 4.39 15.53
CA GLN A 333 -3.21 4.45 16.52
C GLN A 333 -2.62 3.08 16.80
N ALA A 334 -3.45 2.06 17.05
CA ALA A 334 -3.00 0.70 17.31
C ALA A 334 -2.22 0.10 16.12
N MET A 335 -2.68 0.34 14.88
CA MET A 335 -1.96 -0.07 13.67
C MET A 335 -0.58 0.62 13.54
N GLY A 336 -0.48 1.88 13.97
CA GLY A 336 0.80 2.58 14.07
C GLY A 336 1.75 1.95 15.09
N GLU A 337 1.24 1.64 16.28
CA GLU A 337 1.97 0.98 17.36
C GLU A 337 2.48 -0.42 16.95
N LEU A 338 1.67 -1.19 16.20
CA LEU A 338 2.03 -2.52 15.70
C LEU A 338 3.27 -2.54 14.79
N ARG A 339 3.64 -1.42 14.16
CA ARG A 339 4.84 -1.36 13.32
C ARG A 339 6.12 -1.54 14.12
N PHE A 340 6.12 -1.16 15.38
CA PHE A 340 7.29 -1.15 16.26
C PHE A 340 7.17 -2.11 17.44
N SER A 341 5.99 -2.72 17.64
CA SER A 341 5.73 -3.63 18.76
C SER A 341 6.22 -5.06 18.47
N ALA A 342 7.07 -5.58 19.35
CA ALA A 342 7.42 -7.00 19.33
C ALA A 342 6.27 -7.92 19.84
N ARG A 343 5.22 -7.36 20.46
CA ARG A 343 4.10 -8.08 21.07
C ARG A 343 2.77 -7.63 20.49
N GLY A 344 2.60 -7.77 19.16
CA GLY A 344 1.43 -7.30 18.45
C GLY A 344 0.08 -7.75 19.01
N ARG A 345 0.02 -8.96 19.58
CA ARG A 345 -1.17 -9.50 20.21
C ARG A 345 -1.66 -8.65 21.39
N ILE A 346 -0.75 -8.24 22.26
CA ILE A 346 -1.10 -7.41 23.44
C ILE A 346 -1.67 -6.05 22.97
N THR A 347 -1.05 -5.45 21.95
CA THR A 347 -1.53 -4.20 21.38
C THR A 347 -2.96 -4.34 20.85
N ALA A 348 -3.29 -5.45 20.18
CA ALA A 348 -4.64 -5.69 19.68
C ALA A 348 -5.64 -5.96 20.82
N GLU A 349 -5.28 -6.73 21.84
CA GLU A 349 -6.11 -6.98 23.02
C GLU A 349 -6.45 -5.66 23.75
N LEU A 350 -5.46 -4.77 23.94
CA LEU A 350 -5.68 -3.43 24.51
C LEU A 350 -6.57 -2.58 23.61
N CYS A 351 -6.35 -2.64 22.29
CA CYS A 351 -7.22 -1.93 21.35
C CYS A 351 -8.67 -2.38 21.46
N LEU A 352 -8.95 -3.69 21.49
CA LEU A 352 -10.30 -4.22 21.66
C LEU A 352 -10.90 -3.82 23.02
N PHE A 353 -10.09 -3.79 24.08
CA PHE A 353 -10.52 -3.32 25.39
C PHE A 353 -11.00 -1.87 25.30
N ASP A 354 -10.22 -1.00 24.65
CA ASP A 354 -10.61 0.40 24.46
C ASP A 354 -11.88 0.50 23.61
N LEU A 355 -11.96 -0.19 22.45
CA LEU A 355 -13.11 -0.18 21.55
C LEU A 355 -14.44 -0.59 22.25
N CYS A 356 -14.38 -1.56 23.16
CA CYS A 356 -15.54 -1.97 23.94
C CYS A 356 -15.94 -0.94 25.03
N ARG A 357 -14.99 -0.09 25.46
CA ARG A 357 -15.21 0.91 26.51
C ARG A 357 -15.46 2.33 26.00
N ILE A 358 -15.17 2.61 24.73
CA ILE A 358 -15.43 3.92 24.13
C ILE A 358 -16.95 4.19 24.21
N GLU A 359 -17.33 4.95 25.20
CA GLU A 359 -18.59 5.68 25.19
C GLU A 359 -18.33 6.93 24.35
N GLY A 360 -19.22 7.25 23.40
CA GLY A 360 -19.04 8.41 22.50
C GLY A 360 -18.84 9.71 23.30
N SER A 361 -17.60 9.97 23.63
CA SER A 361 -17.21 11.15 24.42
C SER A 361 -16.37 12.09 23.56
N THR A 362 -17.05 12.80 22.66
CA THR A 362 -16.54 14.09 22.22
C THR A 362 -16.49 15.02 23.44
N ILE A 363 -15.51 15.93 23.48
CA ILE A 363 -15.42 17.00 24.51
C ILE A 363 -16.79 17.67 24.66
N ALA A 364 -17.55 17.85 23.57
CA ALA A 364 -18.91 18.37 23.57
C ALA A 364 -19.90 17.46 24.33
N ALA A 365 -19.85 16.14 24.18
CA ALA A 365 -20.69 15.19 24.91
C ALA A 365 -20.34 15.15 26.41
N LEU A 366 -19.03 15.24 26.74
CA LEU A 366 -18.57 15.35 28.13
C LEU A 366 -19.02 16.68 28.74
N MET A 367 -18.91 17.80 28.04
CA MET A 367 -19.42 19.10 28.47
C MET A 367 -20.94 19.08 28.69
N ALA A 368 -21.71 18.53 27.75
CA ALA A 368 -23.16 18.38 27.92
C ALA A 368 -23.49 17.48 29.11
N ARG A 369 -22.73 16.41 29.35
CA ARG A 369 -22.92 15.55 30.52
C ARG A 369 -22.57 16.24 31.83
N VAL A 370 -21.50 17.05 31.85
CA VAL A 370 -21.12 17.87 32.99
C VAL A 370 -22.21 18.91 33.27
N GLU A 371 -22.70 19.64 32.26
CA GLU A 371 -23.80 20.60 32.40
C GLU A 371 -25.08 19.91 32.93
N GLN A 372 -25.39 18.73 32.42
CA GLN A 372 -26.54 17.96 32.90
C GLN A 372 -26.38 17.55 34.38
N LEU A 373 -25.19 17.10 34.78
CA LEU A 373 -24.91 16.73 36.17
C LEU A 373 -24.92 17.96 37.08
N GLU A 374 -24.35 19.08 36.63
CA GLU A 374 -24.42 20.36 37.38
C GLU A 374 -25.86 20.84 37.56
N HIS A 375 -26.67 20.72 36.51
CA HIS A 375 -28.11 21.05 36.60
C HIS A 375 -28.85 20.13 37.59
N GLN A 376 -28.56 18.81 37.57
CA GLN A 376 -29.13 17.86 38.52
C GLN A 376 -28.72 18.16 39.96
N VAL A 377 -27.46 18.51 40.18
CA VAL A 377 -26.95 18.93 41.51
C VAL A 377 -27.61 20.22 41.98
N ARG A 378 -27.77 21.21 41.10
CA ARG A 378 -28.45 22.50 41.43
C ARG A 378 -29.94 22.35 41.66
N SER A 379 -30.59 21.39 40.95
CA SER A 379 -32.04 21.13 41.11
C SER A 379 -32.39 20.24 42.31
N GLY A 380 -31.40 19.76 43.08
CA GLY A 380 -31.62 18.99 44.29
C GLY A 380 -32.20 17.59 44.10
N VAL A 381 -32.08 17.05 42.86
CA VAL A 381 -32.47 15.66 42.60
C VAL A 381 -31.45 14.74 43.25
N PRO A 382 -31.84 13.82 44.18
CA PRO A 382 -30.87 12.92 44.81
C PRO A 382 -30.26 12.02 43.77
N LEU A 383 -28.90 12.06 43.64
CA LEU A 383 -28.14 11.08 42.89
C LEU A 383 -28.50 9.69 43.47
N GLY A 384 -29.11 8.85 42.65
CA GLY A 384 -29.51 7.50 43.04
C GLY A 384 -28.35 6.79 43.74
N ALA A 385 -28.64 6.12 44.84
CA ALA A 385 -27.68 5.47 45.71
C ALA A 385 -26.66 4.62 44.92
N ALA A 386 -25.47 5.13 44.78
CA ALA A 386 -24.31 4.32 44.39
C ALA A 386 -24.12 3.29 45.50
N ASN A 387 -24.06 2.01 45.13
CA ASN A 387 -23.79 0.89 46.03
C ASN A 387 -22.68 1.25 47.04
N SER A 388 -23.05 1.31 48.29
CA SER A 388 -22.19 1.55 49.45
C SER A 388 -21.38 0.30 49.79
N SER A 389 -20.36 0.00 48.98
CA SER A 389 -19.38 -1.06 49.29
C SER A 389 -17.92 -0.65 49.17
N CYS A 390 -17.63 0.66 49.21
CA CYS A 390 -16.25 1.13 49.15
C CYS A 390 -15.97 2.32 50.09
N LEU A 391 -16.42 2.22 51.37
CA LEU A 391 -16.04 3.13 52.45
C LEU A 391 -15.65 2.35 53.68
N LEU A 392 -14.61 1.55 53.63
CA LEU A 392 -14.03 0.86 54.77
C LEU A 392 -12.49 1.05 54.85
N TYR A 393 -11.98 2.24 54.55
CA TYR A 393 -10.55 2.54 54.74
C TYR A 393 -10.30 4.05 54.96
N THR A 394 -10.99 4.70 55.92
CA THR A 394 -10.58 6.02 56.41
C THR A 394 -11.04 6.20 57.86
N SER A 395 -10.61 5.33 58.79
CA SER A 395 -10.79 5.61 60.21
C SER A 395 -9.79 4.86 61.09
N ASP A 396 -8.50 4.82 60.75
CA ASP A 396 -7.47 4.40 61.69
C ASP A 396 -6.12 5.09 61.35
N ALA A 397 -6.08 6.40 61.44
CA ALA A 397 -4.84 7.16 61.46
C ALA A 397 -5.00 8.47 62.23
N ALA A 398 -5.59 8.41 63.43
CA ALA A 398 -5.59 9.53 64.36
C ALA A 398 -5.75 9.03 65.79
N ASP A 399 -4.81 8.24 66.28
CA ASP A 399 -4.54 8.11 67.73
C ASP A 399 -3.20 7.36 67.90
N ASP A 400 -2.11 8.10 67.82
CA ASP A 400 -0.90 7.81 68.57
C ASP A 400 -0.16 9.12 68.75
N ARG A 401 -0.67 9.91 69.67
CA ARG A 401 0.12 10.88 70.41
C ARG A 401 0.37 10.36 71.80
N ILE A 402 1.64 10.48 72.19
CA ILE A 402 2.12 10.68 73.58
C ILE A 402 2.86 9.51 74.23
N SER A 403 4.03 9.91 74.64
CA SER A 403 4.85 9.56 75.80
C SER A 403 6.05 8.65 75.50
N VAL A 404 7.21 9.10 75.52
CA VAL A 404 8.25 9.62 76.43
C VAL A 404 9.53 9.78 75.57
#